data_bf7818cc708ebc2d6872a8bb9cac8524
#
_entry.id   bf7818cc708ebc2d6872a8bb9cac8524
#
_cell.length_a   1.000
_cell.length_b   1.000
_cell.length_c   1.000
_cell.angle_alpha   90.00
_cell.angle_beta   90.00
_cell.angle_gamma   90.00
#
_symmetry.space_group_name_H-M   'P 1'
#
loop_
_entity.id
_entity.type
_entity.pdbx_description
1 polymer ?
#
loop_
_entity_poly.entity_id
_entity_poly.type
_entity_poly.pdbx_seq_one_letter_code
_entity_poly.pdbx_strand_id
1 'polypeptide(L)'
;MKKTAIFILTLSSLAAFAQKVSDYKYITLPTKFETFKEDFGLGELLTKTLRSKNYIVVPSDKLQWPSEAKDNPCNVLMADIINDSGFLRNKILVKFKDCNDKEIQSIKGASSIKEYKEGYQDALKQTFTLIYPANPTVQPAINVSVSNVDNTAVKFSNGKMDLQKIQIDHSQFILVNSNSSSPVATFKNTTKNDVFRVKLQNGDSTLGYFENGNIVIEIPQSNGEYAKEVFSKK
;
A
#
# COMPACT_ATOMS: atom_id res chain seq x y z
N MET A 1 10.09 -60.49 3.47
CA MET A 1 10.11 -59.45 2.40
C MET A 1 9.68 -58.16 3.02
N LYS A 2 10.63 -57.23 3.31
CA LYS A 2 10.40 -55.94 3.95
C LYS A 2 10.12 -54.91 2.84
N LYS A 3 8.91 -54.34 2.83
CA LYS A 3 8.54 -53.25 1.93
C LYS A 3 8.99 -51.95 2.56
N THR A 4 10.08 -51.34 2.08
CA THR A 4 10.54 -50.00 2.41
C THR A 4 9.71 -48.99 1.62
N ALA A 5 8.82 -48.26 2.29
CA ALA A 5 8.11 -47.12 1.71
C ALA A 5 9.04 -45.90 1.71
N ILE A 6 9.45 -45.49 0.54
CA ILE A 6 10.22 -44.23 0.35
C ILE A 6 9.21 -43.10 0.36
N PHE A 7 9.24 -42.31 1.42
CA PHE A 7 8.46 -41.08 1.57
C PHE A 7 9.26 -39.95 0.88
N ILE A 8 8.90 -39.65 -0.36
CA ILE A 8 9.50 -38.52 -1.09
C ILE A 8 8.80 -37.25 -0.58
N LEU A 9 9.51 -36.56 0.31
CA LEU A 9 9.12 -35.23 0.78
C LEU A 9 9.46 -34.21 -0.30
N THR A 10 8.49 -33.88 -1.17
CA THR A 10 8.63 -32.78 -2.14
C THR A 10 8.60 -31.47 -1.41
N LEU A 11 9.79 -30.94 -1.12
CA LEU A 11 9.99 -29.59 -0.60
C LEU A 11 9.70 -28.59 -1.72
N SER A 12 8.45 -28.18 -1.87
CA SER A 12 8.08 -27.08 -2.76
C SER A 12 8.65 -25.79 -2.20
N SER A 13 9.80 -25.37 -2.72
CA SER A 13 10.39 -24.06 -2.48
C SER A 13 9.47 -22.99 -3.07
N LEU A 14 8.60 -22.43 -2.25
CA LEU A 14 7.92 -21.16 -2.55
C LEU A 14 9.01 -20.10 -2.66
N ALA A 15 9.41 -19.76 -3.88
CA ALA A 15 10.24 -18.59 -4.14
C ALA A 15 9.43 -17.35 -3.75
N ALA A 16 9.52 -16.97 -2.49
CA ALA A 16 9.03 -15.68 -2.03
C ALA A 16 9.90 -14.61 -2.71
N PHE A 17 9.36 -13.92 -3.70
CA PHE A 17 9.98 -12.71 -4.23
C PHE A 17 10.00 -11.67 -3.11
N ALA A 18 11.15 -11.56 -2.44
CA ALA A 18 11.34 -10.55 -1.42
C ALA A 18 11.39 -9.17 -2.10
N GLN A 19 10.41 -8.33 -1.79
CA GLN A 19 10.40 -6.94 -2.22
C GLN A 19 11.63 -6.22 -1.71
N LYS A 20 12.24 -5.39 -2.55
CA LYS A 20 13.42 -4.58 -2.22
C LYS A 20 13.03 -3.11 -2.19
N VAL A 21 13.75 -2.30 -1.41
CA VAL A 21 13.55 -0.85 -1.39
C VAL A 21 13.71 -0.25 -2.79
N SER A 22 14.65 -0.75 -3.59
CA SER A 22 14.87 -0.29 -4.98
C SER A 22 13.68 -0.49 -5.92
N ASP A 23 12.75 -1.37 -5.59
CA ASP A 23 11.57 -1.64 -6.42
C ASP A 23 10.50 -0.54 -6.32
N TYR A 24 10.67 0.37 -5.37
CA TYR A 24 9.73 1.46 -5.10
C TYR A 24 10.22 2.77 -5.71
N LYS A 25 9.28 3.57 -6.21
CA LYS A 25 9.53 4.90 -6.79
C LYS A 25 9.40 5.99 -5.73
N TYR A 26 8.44 5.84 -4.82
CA TYR A 26 8.06 6.86 -3.85
C TYR A 26 8.49 6.46 -2.44
N ILE A 27 9.02 7.43 -1.69
CA ILE A 27 9.32 7.26 -0.26
C ILE A 27 8.75 8.47 0.49
N THR A 28 8.13 8.23 1.63
CA THR A 28 7.74 9.26 2.59
C THR A 28 8.56 9.13 3.88
N LEU A 29 8.74 10.23 4.59
CA LEU A 29 9.34 10.27 5.91
C LEU A 29 8.30 10.80 6.91
N PRO A 30 8.33 10.37 8.19
CA PRO A 30 7.51 10.98 9.23
C PRO A 30 7.94 12.45 9.45
N THR A 31 7.04 13.27 9.95
CA THR A 31 7.34 14.67 10.31
C THR A 31 8.30 14.78 11.49
N LYS A 32 8.38 13.73 12.31
CA LYS A 32 9.27 13.63 13.46
C LYS A 32 9.69 12.18 13.66
N PHE A 33 10.97 11.97 13.93
CA PHE A 33 11.49 10.67 14.34
C PHE A 33 11.27 10.49 15.85
N GLU A 34 10.33 9.66 16.25
CA GLU A 34 9.86 9.57 17.64
C GLU A 34 10.94 9.20 18.66
N THR A 35 11.96 8.45 18.23
CA THR A 35 13.05 8.02 19.10
C THR A 35 14.11 9.10 19.35
N PHE A 36 13.98 10.26 18.67
CA PHE A 36 14.89 11.39 18.83
C PHE A 36 14.18 12.56 19.51
N LYS A 37 14.91 13.27 20.39
CA LYS A 37 14.41 14.53 20.97
C LYS A 37 14.38 15.65 19.96
N GLU A 38 15.36 15.68 19.04
CA GLU A 38 15.55 16.64 17.98
C GLU A 38 15.91 15.91 16.68
N ASP A 39 15.62 16.51 15.53
CA ASP A 39 15.89 15.87 14.23
C ASP A 39 17.41 15.81 13.90
N PHE A 40 18.24 16.66 14.48
CA PHE A 40 19.68 16.77 14.18
C PHE A 40 20.02 16.92 12.67
N GLY A 41 19.05 17.30 11.83
CA GLY A 41 19.18 17.38 10.39
C GLY A 41 19.17 16.03 9.67
N LEU A 42 18.73 14.96 10.35
CA LEU A 42 18.71 13.60 9.80
C LEU A 42 17.69 13.45 8.68
N GLY A 43 16.51 14.05 8.83
CA GLY A 43 15.44 14.00 7.83
C GLY A 43 15.87 14.66 6.52
N GLU A 44 16.49 15.83 6.59
CA GLU A 44 17.01 16.51 5.41
C GLU A 44 18.12 15.70 4.73
N LEU A 45 19.07 15.18 5.52
CA LEU A 45 20.19 14.39 5.02
C LEU A 45 19.73 13.11 4.32
N LEU A 46 18.77 12.38 4.92
CA LEU A 46 18.18 11.20 4.30
C LEU A 46 17.41 11.57 3.03
N THR A 47 16.58 12.62 3.07
CA THR A 47 15.82 13.11 1.92
C THR A 47 16.73 13.44 0.73
N LYS A 48 17.82 14.19 0.98
CA LYS A 48 18.81 14.51 -0.05
C LYS A 48 19.44 13.27 -0.66
N THR A 49 19.77 12.29 0.17
CA THR A 49 20.35 11.02 -0.27
C THR A 49 19.37 10.19 -1.10
N LEU A 50 18.13 10.08 -0.65
CA LEU A 50 17.09 9.35 -1.39
C LEU A 50 16.84 9.96 -2.77
N ARG A 51 16.77 11.29 -2.84
CA ARG A 51 16.64 12.01 -4.14
C ARG A 51 17.83 11.78 -5.05
N SER A 52 19.06 11.78 -4.53
CA SER A 52 20.26 11.48 -5.32
C SER A 52 20.31 10.05 -5.84
N LYS A 53 19.49 9.17 -5.26
CA LYS A 53 19.30 7.77 -5.66
C LYS A 53 18.03 7.54 -6.47
N ASN A 54 17.49 8.60 -7.09
CA ASN A 54 16.32 8.59 -7.98
C ASN A 54 14.98 8.26 -7.30
N TYR A 55 14.87 8.30 -5.97
CA TYR A 55 13.57 8.22 -5.30
C TYR A 55 12.86 9.56 -5.33
N ILE A 56 11.55 9.51 -5.48
CA ILE A 56 10.66 10.68 -5.30
C ILE A 56 10.24 10.71 -3.84
N VAL A 57 10.80 11.67 -3.08
CA VAL A 57 10.40 11.85 -1.68
C VAL A 57 9.15 12.70 -1.62
N VAL A 58 8.06 12.10 -1.15
CA VAL A 58 6.73 12.72 -1.01
C VAL A 58 6.50 13.18 0.43
N PRO A 59 5.67 14.23 0.65
CA PRO A 59 5.33 14.70 1.99
C PRO A 59 4.70 13.61 2.86
N SER A 60 4.74 13.79 4.18
CA SER A 60 4.01 12.92 5.13
C SER A 60 2.49 13.02 4.98
N ASP A 61 2.00 14.19 4.56
CA ASP A 61 0.59 14.41 4.25
C ASP A 61 0.23 13.77 2.90
N LYS A 62 -0.58 12.71 2.96
CA LYS A 62 -1.04 11.97 1.78
C LYS A 62 -1.86 12.82 0.80
N LEU A 63 -2.46 13.91 1.26
CA LEU A 63 -3.23 14.81 0.39
C LEU A 63 -2.34 15.55 -0.63
N GLN A 64 -1.05 15.68 -0.33
CA GLN A 64 -0.07 16.34 -1.20
C GLN A 64 0.68 15.36 -2.12
N TRP A 65 0.34 14.08 -2.10
CA TRP A 65 0.99 13.09 -2.94
C TRP A 65 0.61 13.26 -4.42
N PRO A 66 1.48 12.87 -5.35
CA PRO A 66 1.12 12.74 -6.77
C PRO A 66 -0.05 11.76 -6.94
N SER A 67 -0.85 11.91 -7.99
CA SER A 67 -1.99 11.05 -8.29
C SER A 67 -1.60 9.57 -8.28
N GLU A 68 -0.51 9.21 -8.95
CA GLU A 68 0.02 7.84 -8.99
C GLU A 68 0.27 7.22 -7.60
N ALA A 69 0.76 8.03 -6.64
CA ALA A 69 0.99 7.59 -5.28
C ALA A 69 -0.30 7.57 -4.43
N LYS A 70 -1.25 8.46 -4.73
CA LYS A 70 -2.59 8.47 -4.10
C LYS A 70 -3.43 7.28 -4.53
N ASP A 71 -3.38 6.95 -5.82
CA ASP A 71 -4.15 5.85 -6.41
C ASP A 71 -3.66 4.49 -5.90
N ASN A 72 -2.36 4.39 -5.64
CA ASN A 72 -1.77 3.20 -5.04
C ASN A 72 -0.80 3.53 -3.89
N PRO A 73 -1.30 3.75 -2.66
CA PRO A 73 -0.48 4.07 -1.50
C PRO A 73 0.56 3.00 -1.14
N CYS A 74 0.35 1.76 -1.58
CA CYS A 74 1.32 0.68 -1.37
C CYS A 74 2.55 0.76 -2.29
N ASN A 75 2.57 1.68 -3.25
CA ASN A 75 3.77 2.04 -4.01
C ASN A 75 4.67 3.05 -3.28
N VAL A 76 4.30 3.45 -2.07
CA VAL A 76 5.05 4.39 -1.25
C VAL A 76 5.60 3.66 -0.03
N LEU A 77 6.93 3.65 0.12
CA LEU A 77 7.57 3.20 1.36
C LEU A 77 7.60 4.32 2.40
N MET A 78 7.50 3.96 3.65
CA MET A 78 7.85 4.84 4.76
C MET A 78 9.29 4.56 5.19
N ALA A 79 10.15 5.58 5.17
CA ALA A 79 11.49 5.53 5.72
C ALA A 79 11.50 6.21 7.08
N ASP A 80 11.89 5.48 8.11
CA ASP A 80 12.01 5.96 9.49
C ASP A 80 13.45 5.83 9.97
N ILE A 81 13.88 6.75 10.85
CA ILE A 81 15.19 6.71 11.50
C ILE A 81 14.96 6.49 13.00
N ILE A 82 15.53 5.43 13.52
CA ILE A 82 15.41 5.02 14.91
C ILE A 82 16.75 5.19 15.60
N ASN A 83 16.74 5.79 16.78
CA ASN A 83 17.90 5.87 17.65
C ASN A 83 18.12 4.49 18.30
N ASP A 84 19.20 3.82 17.93
CA ASP A 84 19.64 2.51 18.46
C ASP A 84 20.93 2.65 19.28
N SER A 85 21.19 3.87 19.81
CA SER A 85 22.42 4.19 20.54
C SER A 85 22.49 3.47 21.87
N GLY A 86 23.69 3.01 22.18
CA GLY A 86 24.07 2.52 23.50
C GLY A 86 24.97 3.52 24.22
N PHE A 87 25.58 3.08 25.32
CA PHE A 87 26.42 3.94 26.16
C PHE A 87 27.70 4.47 25.48
N LEU A 88 28.26 3.75 24.51
CA LEU A 88 29.59 4.04 23.96
C LEU A 88 29.56 4.62 22.54
N ARG A 89 28.48 4.51 21.81
CA ARG A 89 28.40 4.89 20.39
C ARG A 89 27.05 5.42 20.02
N ASN A 90 27.06 6.43 19.15
CA ASN A 90 25.86 6.87 18.44
C ASN A 90 25.51 5.83 17.35
N LYS A 91 24.32 5.25 17.44
CA LYS A 91 23.85 4.25 16.49
C LYS A 91 22.47 4.64 15.99
N ILE A 92 22.23 4.38 14.75
CA ILE A 92 20.92 4.56 14.15
C ILE A 92 20.51 3.31 13.36
N LEU A 93 19.21 3.20 13.15
CA LEU A 93 18.59 2.19 12.33
C LEU A 93 17.68 2.89 11.34
N VAL A 94 17.98 2.79 10.04
CA VAL A 94 17.06 3.24 8.99
C VAL A 94 16.16 2.09 8.63
N LYS A 95 14.85 2.24 8.82
CA LYS A 95 13.84 1.23 8.50
C LYS A 95 12.99 1.67 7.34
N PHE A 96 12.80 0.78 6.38
CA PHE A 96 11.86 0.94 5.29
C PHE A 96 10.69 -0.01 5.49
N LYS A 97 9.47 0.53 5.51
CA LYS A 97 8.24 -0.22 5.70
C LYS A 97 7.29 0.03 4.54
N ASP A 98 6.50 -0.99 4.21
CA ASP A 98 5.41 -0.88 3.23
C ASP A 98 4.14 -0.27 3.85
N CYS A 99 3.08 -0.20 3.05
CA CYS A 99 1.76 0.31 3.46
C CYS A 99 1.06 -0.52 4.55
N ASN A 100 1.54 -1.72 4.85
CA ASN A 100 1.03 -2.63 5.89
C ASN A 100 1.95 -2.67 7.11
N ASP A 101 2.86 -1.70 7.27
CA ASP A 101 3.89 -1.65 8.32
C ASP A 101 4.88 -2.83 8.29
N LYS A 102 4.89 -3.61 7.21
CA LYS A 102 5.86 -4.69 7.05
C LYS A 102 7.23 -4.11 6.76
N GLU A 103 8.23 -4.51 7.55
CA GLU A 103 9.61 -4.13 7.32
C GLU A 103 10.14 -4.78 6.03
N ILE A 104 10.52 -3.95 5.06
CA ILE A 104 11.14 -4.37 3.80
C ILE A 104 12.65 -4.45 3.95
N GLN A 105 13.23 -3.47 4.64
CA GLN A 105 14.68 -3.41 4.89
C GLN A 105 14.96 -2.62 6.17
N SER A 106 16.01 -3.03 6.87
CA SER A 106 16.55 -2.34 8.02
C SER A 106 18.06 -2.22 7.88
N ILE A 107 18.62 -1.01 8.03
CA ILE A 107 20.04 -0.74 7.82
C ILE A 107 20.59 -0.06 9.05
N LYS A 108 21.64 -0.64 9.64
CA LYS A 108 22.33 -0.09 10.82
C LYS A 108 23.50 0.78 10.43
N GLY A 109 23.64 1.91 11.10
CA GLY A 109 24.83 2.75 11.08
C GLY A 109 25.33 3.02 12.49
N ALA A 110 26.63 3.21 12.66
CA ALA A 110 27.24 3.45 13.97
C ALA A 110 28.41 4.41 13.84
N SER A 111 28.50 5.37 14.76
CA SER A 111 29.61 6.33 14.82
C SER A 111 30.28 6.33 16.18
N SER A 112 31.57 6.55 16.19
CA SER A 112 32.36 6.77 17.43
C SER A 112 32.46 8.25 17.81
N ILE A 113 31.93 9.15 16.99
CA ILE A 113 31.84 10.58 17.30
C ILE A 113 30.90 10.76 18.47
N LYS A 114 31.36 11.47 19.52
CA LYS A 114 30.61 11.62 20.78
C LYS A 114 29.52 12.69 20.71
N GLU A 115 29.75 13.73 19.94
CA GLU A 115 28.77 14.79 19.69
C GLU A 115 27.54 14.23 18.99
N TYR A 116 26.37 14.47 19.55
CA TYR A 116 25.13 13.84 19.07
C TYR A 116 24.81 14.15 17.62
N LYS A 117 24.86 15.42 17.25
CA LYS A 117 24.52 15.85 15.87
C LYS A 117 25.45 15.21 14.84
N GLU A 118 26.75 15.39 15.04
CA GLU A 118 27.79 14.90 14.15
C GLU A 118 27.82 13.36 14.15
N GLY A 119 27.66 12.77 15.30
CA GLY A 119 27.68 11.31 15.46
C GLY A 119 26.48 10.62 14.81
N TYR A 120 25.28 11.17 14.97
CA TYR A 120 24.10 10.63 14.29
C TYR A 120 24.16 10.85 12.79
N GLN A 121 24.61 12.01 12.32
CA GLN A 121 24.78 12.26 10.90
C GLN A 121 25.84 11.35 10.27
N ASP A 122 26.96 11.10 10.97
CA ASP A 122 27.98 10.17 10.51
C ASP A 122 27.44 8.73 10.45
N ALA A 123 26.75 8.27 11.52
CA ALA A 123 26.11 6.99 11.54
C ALA A 123 25.09 6.82 10.38
N LEU A 124 24.31 7.88 10.09
CA LEU A 124 23.36 7.87 8.98
C LEU A 124 24.08 7.77 7.61
N LYS A 125 25.15 8.52 7.39
CA LYS A 125 25.92 8.48 6.14
C LYS A 125 26.44 7.07 5.83
N GLN A 126 26.81 6.30 6.85
CA GLN A 126 27.28 4.92 6.65
C GLN A 126 26.18 3.99 6.10
N THR A 127 24.92 4.30 6.36
CA THR A 127 23.81 3.49 5.80
C THR A 127 23.59 3.72 4.30
N PHE A 128 24.05 4.82 3.75
CA PHE A 128 23.75 5.24 2.38
C PHE A 128 24.30 4.30 1.30
N THR A 129 25.39 3.62 1.60
CA THR A 129 25.99 2.63 0.67
C THR A 129 25.08 1.41 0.46
N LEU A 130 24.21 1.12 1.42
CA LEU A 130 23.29 -0.03 1.41
C LEU A 130 21.90 0.35 0.90
N ILE A 131 21.64 1.63 0.64
CA ILE A 131 20.43 2.09 -0.05
C ILE A 131 20.74 2.11 -1.54
N TYR A 132 20.24 1.13 -2.28
CA TYR A 132 20.44 1.08 -3.73
C TYR A 132 19.58 2.13 -4.44
N PRO A 133 19.98 2.60 -5.65
CA PRO A 133 19.17 3.51 -6.44
C PRO A 133 17.78 2.91 -6.75
N ALA A 134 16.78 3.78 -6.82
CA ALA A 134 15.47 3.38 -7.29
C ALA A 134 15.59 2.83 -8.72
N ASN A 135 15.14 1.64 -8.91
CA ASN A 135 14.93 0.99 -10.18
C ASN A 135 13.53 0.38 -10.13
N PRO A 136 12.50 1.25 -10.16
CA PRO A 136 11.14 0.75 -10.14
C PRO A 136 10.98 -0.12 -11.38
N THR A 137 11.24 -1.40 -11.23
CA THR A 137 10.57 -2.36 -12.08
C THR A 137 9.12 -1.96 -11.94
N VAL A 138 8.43 -1.77 -13.08
CA VAL A 138 6.97 -1.68 -13.03
C VAL A 138 6.57 -2.84 -12.16
N GLN A 139 6.33 -2.57 -10.87
CA GLN A 139 5.81 -3.61 -10.01
C GLN A 139 4.53 -3.99 -10.71
N PRO A 140 4.39 -5.22 -11.17
CA PRO A 140 3.07 -5.69 -11.51
C PRO A 140 2.29 -5.32 -10.26
N ALA A 141 1.33 -4.39 -10.41
CA ALA A 141 0.41 -4.01 -9.35
C ALA A 141 0.18 -5.29 -8.60
N ILE A 142 0.48 -5.33 -7.28
CA ILE A 142 0.62 -6.56 -6.50
C ILE A 142 -0.35 -7.54 -7.13
N ASN A 143 0.19 -8.51 -7.83
CA ASN A 143 -0.60 -9.64 -8.20
C ASN A 143 -0.97 -10.25 -6.84
N VAL A 144 -2.00 -9.68 -6.22
CA VAL A 144 -2.93 -10.53 -5.54
C VAL A 144 -3.07 -11.63 -6.55
N SER A 145 -2.53 -12.80 -6.21
CA SER A 145 -2.73 -13.99 -7.00
C SER A 145 -4.19 -13.96 -7.36
N VAL A 146 -4.48 -13.38 -8.49
CA VAL A 146 -5.69 -13.66 -9.22
C VAL A 146 -5.41 -15.08 -9.64
N SER A 147 -5.64 -16.01 -8.71
CA SER A 147 -5.92 -17.37 -9.06
C SER A 147 -6.93 -17.23 -10.17
N ASN A 148 -6.44 -17.38 -11.42
CA ASN A 148 -7.21 -17.47 -12.64
C ASN A 148 -8.65 -16.97 -12.47
N VAL A 149 -8.80 -15.64 -12.28
CA VAL A 149 -10.05 -15.01 -12.65
C VAL A 149 -9.94 -14.97 -14.16
N ASP A 150 -10.57 -15.96 -14.81
CA ASP A 150 -11.00 -15.80 -16.17
C ASP A 150 -11.37 -14.36 -16.37
N ASN A 151 -10.85 -13.73 -17.42
CA ASN A 151 -11.14 -12.35 -17.81
C ASN A 151 -12.62 -12.14 -18.21
N THR A 152 -13.55 -12.83 -17.56
CA THR A 152 -14.96 -12.52 -17.50
C THR A 152 -15.15 -11.51 -16.38
N ALA A 153 -14.89 -10.24 -16.69
CA ALA A 153 -15.31 -9.14 -15.85
C ALA A 153 -16.75 -9.41 -15.39
N VAL A 154 -16.92 -9.59 -14.08
CA VAL A 154 -18.24 -9.93 -13.52
C VAL A 154 -19.16 -8.76 -13.83
N LYS A 155 -20.12 -9.00 -14.69
CA LYS A 155 -21.10 -8.01 -15.12
C LYS A 155 -22.32 -8.07 -14.22
N PHE A 156 -22.85 -6.94 -13.92
CA PHE A 156 -24.08 -6.75 -13.16
C PHE A 156 -25.04 -5.86 -13.96
N SER A 157 -26.33 -6.09 -13.82
CA SER A 157 -27.34 -5.28 -14.53
C SER A 157 -28.57 -5.06 -13.66
N ASN A 158 -29.16 -3.88 -13.75
CA ASN A 158 -30.47 -3.56 -13.20
C ASN A 158 -31.56 -3.47 -14.28
N GLY A 159 -31.27 -3.96 -15.51
CA GLY A 159 -32.14 -3.85 -16.67
C GLY A 159 -32.08 -2.51 -17.39
N LYS A 160 -31.59 -1.44 -16.76
CA LYS A 160 -31.36 -0.13 -17.35
C LYS A 160 -29.90 0.14 -17.68
N MET A 161 -28.98 -0.38 -16.86
CA MET A 161 -27.55 -0.22 -17.00
C MET A 161 -26.84 -1.56 -16.82
N ASP A 162 -25.84 -1.78 -17.66
CA ASP A 162 -24.89 -2.87 -17.52
C ASP A 162 -23.59 -2.33 -16.93
N LEU A 163 -23.22 -2.84 -15.77
CA LEU A 163 -22.06 -2.40 -15.03
C LEU A 163 -21.05 -3.54 -14.91
N GLN A 164 -19.80 -3.17 -14.91
CA GLN A 164 -18.68 -4.08 -14.67
C GLN A 164 -18.11 -3.81 -13.29
N LYS A 165 -17.98 -4.87 -12.48
CA LYS A 165 -17.25 -4.78 -11.21
C LYS A 165 -15.76 -4.85 -11.47
N ILE A 166 -15.02 -3.85 -11.01
CA ILE A 166 -13.56 -3.80 -11.05
C ILE A 166 -13.06 -3.73 -9.60
N GLN A 167 -12.30 -4.73 -9.20
CA GLN A 167 -11.65 -4.73 -7.90
C GLN A 167 -10.45 -3.77 -7.95
N ILE A 168 -10.39 -2.80 -7.04
CA ILE A 168 -9.27 -1.86 -6.92
C ILE A 168 -8.21 -2.43 -5.97
N ASP A 169 -8.66 -2.86 -4.79
CA ASP A 169 -7.84 -3.52 -3.78
C ASP A 169 -8.73 -4.45 -2.92
N HIS A 170 -8.15 -5.10 -1.89
CA HIS A 170 -8.88 -5.99 -1.00
C HIS A 170 -9.97 -5.29 -0.16
N SER A 171 -9.96 -3.96 -0.08
CA SER A 171 -10.92 -3.16 0.70
C SER A 171 -11.89 -2.35 -0.15
N GLN A 172 -11.66 -2.28 -1.49
CA GLN A 172 -12.40 -1.38 -2.36
C GLN A 172 -12.60 -1.96 -3.76
N PHE A 173 -13.82 -1.80 -4.28
CA PHE A 173 -14.13 -2.04 -5.69
C PHE A 173 -15.01 -0.92 -6.27
N ILE A 174 -15.08 -0.85 -7.58
CA ILE A 174 -15.93 0.11 -8.31
C ILE A 174 -16.88 -0.61 -9.24
N LEU A 175 -18.01 0.04 -9.51
CA LEU A 175 -18.90 -0.31 -10.61
C LEU A 175 -18.74 0.74 -11.71
N VAL A 176 -18.40 0.28 -12.91
CA VAL A 176 -18.23 1.14 -14.09
C VAL A 176 -19.19 0.73 -15.19
N ASN A 177 -19.67 1.71 -15.94
CA ASN A 177 -20.34 1.46 -17.19
C ASN A 177 -19.28 1.31 -18.30
N SER A 178 -19.43 0.33 -19.18
CA SER A 178 -18.48 0.08 -20.28
C SER A 178 -18.26 1.30 -21.20
N ASN A 179 -19.19 2.24 -21.19
CA ASN A 179 -19.15 3.44 -22.02
C ASN A 179 -18.75 4.72 -21.26
N SER A 180 -18.30 4.61 -19.99
CA SER A 180 -17.94 5.75 -19.16
C SER A 180 -16.54 5.59 -18.58
N SER A 181 -15.77 6.66 -18.56
CA SER A 181 -14.46 6.72 -17.88
C SER A 181 -14.56 6.96 -16.36
N SER A 182 -15.76 7.29 -15.87
CA SER A 182 -16.00 7.55 -14.46
C SER A 182 -16.80 6.42 -13.81
N PRO A 183 -16.47 6.01 -12.57
CA PRO A 183 -17.25 5.00 -11.86
C PRO A 183 -18.66 5.51 -11.54
N VAL A 184 -19.64 4.64 -11.70
CA VAL A 184 -21.02 4.88 -11.27
C VAL A 184 -21.13 4.85 -9.75
N ALA A 185 -20.37 3.95 -9.11
CA ALA A 185 -20.30 3.83 -7.67
C ALA A 185 -18.96 3.26 -7.22
N THR A 186 -18.45 3.74 -6.08
CA THR A 186 -17.24 3.26 -5.42
C THR A 186 -17.63 2.65 -4.08
N PHE A 187 -17.20 1.42 -3.84
CA PHE A 187 -17.52 0.63 -2.65
C PHE A 187 -16.27 0.47 -1.79
N LYS A 188 -16.40 0.75 -0.49
CA LYS A 188 -15.36 0.51 0.52
C LYS A 188 -15.89 -0.42 1.59
N ASN A 189 -15.08 -1.39 2.01
CA ASN A 189 -15.44 -2.30 3.08
C ASN A 189 -15.83 -1.56 4.37
N THR A 190 -16.76 -2.14 5.10
CA THR A 190 -17.07 -1.76 6.48
C THR A 190 -16.53 -2.83 7.44
N THR A 191 -16.77 -2.67 8.73
CA THR A 191 -16.48 -3.70 9.75
C THR A 191 -17.41 -4.89 9.68
N LYS A 192 -18.51 -4.80 8.90
CA LYS A 192 -19.46 -5.89 8.68
C LYS A 192 -19.23 -6.49 7.30
N ASN A 193 -19.16 -7.81 7.24
CA ASN A 193 -19.01 -8.54 5.98
C ASN A 193 -20.19 -8.24 5.05
N ASP A 194 -19.90 -8.18 3.74
CA ASP A 194 -20.86 -7.94 2.66
C ASP A 194 -21.62 -6.60 2.72
N VAL A 195 -21.21 -5.68 3.60
CA VAL A 195 -21.76 -4.32 3.69
C VAL A 195 -20.65 -3.30 3.38
N PHE A 196 -20.96 -2.32 2.55
CA PHE A 196 -20.02 -1.34 2.02
C PHE A 196 -20.51 0.09 2.24
N ARG A 197 -19.59 1.00 2.46
CA ARG A 197 -19.82 2.43 2.26
C ARG A 197 -19.71 2.70 0.77
N VAL A 198 -20.73 3.30 0.20
CA VAL A 198 -20.84 3.57 -1.24
C VAL A 198 -20.79 5.06 -1.49
N LYS A 199 -19.93 5.49 -2.40
CA LYS A 199 -19.93 6.83 -2.96
C LYS A 199 -20.46 6.75 -4.39
N LEU A 200 -21.57 7.44 -4.65
CA LEU A 200 -22.21 7.51 -5.96
C LEU A 200 -21.53 8.55 -6.86
N GLN A 201 -21.75 8.47 -8.16
CA GLN A 201 -21.18 9.39 -9.15
C GLN A 201 -21.59 10.85 -8.92
N ASN A 202 -22.79 11.10 -8.41
CA ASN A 202 -23.27 12.45 -8.05
C ASN A 202 -22.63 13.02 -6.77
N GLY A 203 -21.78 12.24 -6.09
CA GLY A 203 -21.11 12.64 -4.86
C GLY A 203 -21.82 12.25 -3.57
N ASP A 204 -23.03 11.71 -3.63
CA ASP A 204 -23.74 11.22 -2.45
C ASP A 204 -23.04 10.01 -1.84
N SER A 205 -23.16 9.90 -0.52
CA SER A 205 -22.65 8.75 0.24
C SER A 205 -23.80 7.95 0.79
N THR A 206 -23.75 6.63 0.61
CA THR A 206 -24.80 5.71 1.03
C THR A 206 -24.23 4.36 1.46
N LEU A 207 -25.10 3.37 1.65
CA LEU A 207 -24.73 1.98 1.89
C LEU A 207 -25.04 1.11 0.70
N GLY A 208 -24.28 0.06 0.55
CA GLY A 208 -24.55 -1.03 -0.38
C GLY A 208 -24.13 -2.35 0.25
N TYR A 209 -24.65 -3.44 -0.28
CA TYR A 209 -24.36 -4.76 0.26
C TYR A 209 -24.55 -5.84 -0.80
N PHE A 210 -23.99 -7.03 -0.54
CA PHE A 210 -24.31 -8.22 -1.32
C PHE A 210 -25.54 -8.92 -0.74
N GLU A 211 -26.48 -9.23 -1.61
CA GLU A 211 -27.69 -9.98 -1.28
C GLU A 211 -27.96 -11.03 -2.37
N ASN A 212 -27.89 -12.32 -2.01
CA ASN A 212 -28.12 -13.43 -2.94
C ASN A 212 -27.24 -13.38 -4.22
N GLY A 213 -25.99 -12.93 -4.08
CA GLY A 213 -25.05 -12.79 -5.21
C GLY A 213 -25.23 -11.53 -6.06
N ASN A 214 -26.22 -10.69 -5.74
CA ASN A 214 -26.47 -9.42 -6.36
C ASN A 214 -25.82 -8.28 -5.56
N ILE A 215 -25.56 -7.15 -6.23
CA ILE A 215 -25.16 -5.92 -5.57
C ILE A 215 -26.42 -5.07 -5.35
N VAL A 216 -26.63 -4.66 -4.11
CA VAL A 216 -27.72 -3.76 -3.73
C VAL A 216 -27.11 -2.42 -3.31
N ILE A 217 -27.67 -1.33 -3.81
CA ILE A 217 -27.32 0.04 -3.40
C ILE A 217 -28.58 0.70 -2.84
N GLU A 218 -28.47 1.34 -1.69
CA GLU A 218 -29.52 2.18 -1.12
C GLU A 218 -29.42 3.58 -1.70
N ILE A 219 -30.34 3.97 -2.57
CA ILE A 219 -30.34 5.28 -3.23
C ILE A 219 -31.14 6.27 -2.39
N PRO A 220 -30.54 7.38 -1.90
CA PRO A 220 -31.25 8.40 -1.16
C PRO A 220 -32.30 9.08 -2.05
N GLN A 221 -33.49 9.28 -1.50
CA GLN A 221 -34.64 9.93 -2.15
C GLN A 221 -34.82 11.34 -1.58
N SER A 222 -35.47 12.23 -2.36
CA SER A 222 -35.75 13.62 -1.94
C SER A 222 -36.66 13.75 -0.71
N ASN A 223 -37.41 12.70 -0.38
CA ASN A 223 -38.28 12.63 0.81
C ASN A 223 -37.51 12.15 2.08
N GLY A 224 -36.19 11.92 1.99
CA GLY A 224 -35.35 11.41 3.07
C GLY A 224 -35.37 9.90 3.25
N GLU A 225 -36.14 9.18 2.43
CA GLU A 225 -36.14 7.71 2.42
C GLU A 225 -35.05 7.16 1.49
N TYR A 226 -34.86 5.83 1.53
CA TYR A 226 -33.94 5.11 0.65
C TYR A 226 -34.69 4.10 -0.22
N ALA A 227 -34.39 4.08 -1.50
CA ALA A 227 -34.87 3.07 -2.43
C ALA A 227 -33.78 2.05 -2.72
N LYS A 228 -34.12 0.76 -2.75
CA LYS A 228 -33.19 -0.29 -3.14
C LYS A 228 -33.02 -0.32 -4.65
N GLU A 229 -31.78 -0.21 -5.12
CA GLU A 229 -31.42 -0.50 -6.50
C GLU A 229 -30.61 -1.80 -6.55
N VAL A 230 -31.10 -2.79 -7.27
CA VAL A 230 -30.54 -4.14 -7.32
C VAL A 230 -29.87 -4.36 -8.66
N PHE A 231 -28.60 -4.72 -8.65
CA PHE A 231 -27.81 -5.10 -9.81
C PHE A 231 -27.57 -6.61 -9.78
N SER A 232 -28.24 -7.33 -10.64
CA SER A 232 -28.12 -8.79 -10.72
C SER A 232 -26.89 -9.19 -11.51
N LYS A 233 -26.22 -10.26 -11.05
CA LYS A 233 -25.09 -10.84 -11.75
C LYS A 233 -25.55 -11.43 -13.09
N LYS A 234 -24.83 -11.09 -14.18
CA LYS A 234 -25.01 -11.67 -15.52
C LYS A 234 -24.07 -12.84 -15.76
#